data_6b7d6ff5014b999619a9891779a0e10e
#
_entry.id   6b7d6ff5014b999619a9891779a0e10e
#
_cell.length_a   1.000
_cell.length_b   1.000
_cell.length_c   1.000
_cell.angle_alpha   90.00
_cell.angle_beta   90.00
_cell.angle_gamma   90.00
#
_symmetry.space_group_name_H-M   'P 1'
#
loop_
_entity.id
_entity.type
_entity.pdbx_description
1 polymer ?
#
loop_
_entity_poly.entity_id
_entity_poly.type
_entity_poly.pdbx_seq_one_letter_code
_entity_poly.pdbx_strand_id
1 'polypeptide(L)' 'MVKSILKWLNDQPECYAVKTRGDNRQAGWPDIIGSYHGRFFAFEVKRPGSNRVTALQQATLAKWQGAKGITGV' A
#
# COMPACT_ATOMS: atom_id res chain seq x y z
N MET A 1 10.35 -2.38 -9.14
CA MET A 1 8.98 -1.88 -9.25
C MET A 1 8.56 -1.06 -8.04
N VAL A 2 8.66 -1.63 -6.85
CA VAL A 2 8.26 -0.90 -5.64
C VAL A 2 9.12 0.33 -5.40
N LYS A 3 10.43 0.25 -5.65
CA LYS A 3 11.34 1.39 -5.48
C LYS A 3 10.97 2.57 -6.36
N SER A 4 10.58 2.30 -7.60
CA SER A 4 10.18 3.37 -8.54
C SER A 4 8.90 4.05 -8.08
N ILE A 5 7.96 3.28 -7.61
CA ILE A 5 6.69 3.80 -7.09
C ILE A 5 6.93 4.63 -5.86
N LEU A 6 7.76 4.14 -4.93
CA LEU A 6 8.08 4.88 -3.71
C LEU A 6 8.76 6.20 -4.03
N LYS A 7 9.70 6.20 -4.96
CA LYS A 7 10.39 7.43 -5.35
C LYS A 7 9.39 8.44 -5.93
N TRP A 8 8.52 7.98 -6.80
CA TRP A 8 7.50 8.86 -7.39
C TRP A 8 6.58 9.44 -6.33
N LEU A 9 6.11 8.61 -5.40
CA LEU A 9 5.22 9.05 -4.34
C LEU A 9 5.90 10.07 -3.43
N ASN A 10 7.14 9.80 -3.03
CA ASN A 10 7.84 10.70 -2.11
C ASN A 10 8.30 11.99 -2.77
N ASP A 11 8.26 12.07 -4.10
CA ASP A 11 8.51 13.31 -4.84
C ASP A 11 7.28 14.21 -4.85
N GLN A 12 6.11 13.70 -4.48
CA GLN A 12 4.89 14.50 -4.44
C GLN A 12 4.88 15.36 -3.18
N PRO A 13 4.33 16.61 -3.25
CA PRO A 13 4.23 17.44 -2.06
C PRO A 13 3.31 16.83 -1.02
N GLU A 14 3.69 16.97 0.23
CA GLU A 14 2.93 16.48 1.38
C GLU A 14 2.60 14.99 1.29
N CYS A 15 3.54 14.20 0.75
CA CYS A 15 3.40 12.76 0.62
C CYS A 15 4.62 12.07 1.22
N TYR A 16 4.39 11.09 2.07
CA TYR A 16 5.44 10.25 2.61
C TYR A 16 4.96 8.80 2.56
N ALA A 17 5.72 7.95 1.90
CA ALA A 17 5.37 6.56 1.69
C ALA A 17 6.55 5.67 2.04
N VAL A 18 6.25 4.50 2.59
CA VAL A 18 7.25 3.51 2.94
C VAL A 18 6.80 2.14 2.46
N LYS A 19 7.78 1.27 2.23
CA LYS A 19 7.53 -0.12 1.91
C LYS A 19 7.43 -0.91 3.21
N THR A 20 6.42 -1.77 3.32
CA THR A 20 6.33 -2.69 4.45
C THR A 20 7.36 -3.80 4.28
N ARG A 21 7.95 -4.23 5.40
CA ARG A 21 8.98 -5.27 5.37
C ARG A 21 8.33 -6.65 5.29
N GLY A 22 8.84 -7.47 4.39
CA GLY A 22 8.23 -8.77 4.12
C GLY A 22 8.34 -9.75 5.26
N ASP A 23 9.53 -9.87 5.87
CA ASP A 23 9.81 -10.93 6.84
C ASP A 23 9.24 -10.63 8.24
N ASN A 24 8.98 -9.37 8.57
CA ASN A 24 8.45 -8.99 9.88
C ASN A 24 7.07 -8.38 9.80
N ARG A 25 6.49 -8.30 8.63
CA ARG A 25 5.16 -7.71 8.49
C ARG A 25 4.08 -8.74 8.77
N GLN A 26 2.94 -8.27 9.19
CA GLN A 26 1.77 -9.09 9.38
C GLN A 26 1.25 -9.59 8.03
N ALA A 27 0.83 -10.85 7.98
CA ALA A 27 0.30 -11.44 6.76
C ALA A 27 -0.89 -10.64 6.24
N GLY A 28 -0.92 -10.40 4.95
CA GLY A 28 -2.00 -9.67 4.29
C GLY A 28 -1.82 -8.16 4.25
N TRP A 29 -0.76 -7.64 4.83
CA TRP A 29 -0.50 -6.20 4.78
C TRP A 29 -0.16 -5.77 3.36
N PRO A 30 -0.55 -4.54 2.97
CA PRO A 30 -0.19 -4.00 1.66
C PRO A 30 1.31 -3.73 1.56
N ASP A 31 1.81 -3.66 0.33
CA ASP A 31 3.24 -3.45 0.08
C ASP A 31 3.70 -2.04 0.42
N ILE A 32 2.83 -1.06 0.23
CA ILE A 32 3.16 0.36 0.42
C ILE A 32 2.11 0.99 1.30
N ILE A 33 2.55 1.71 2.32
CA ILE A 33 1.68 2.53 3.15
C ILE A 33 2.26 3.93 3.23
N GLY A 34 1.40 4.90 3.49
CA GLY A 34 1.87 6.27 3.62
C GLY A 34 0.77 7.25 3.92
N SER A 35 1.11 8.53 3.80
CA SER A 35 0.18 9.62 4.02
C SER A 35 0.35 10.64 2.90
N TYR A 36 -0.77 11.15 2.41
CA TYR A 36 -0.79 12.16 1.37
C TYR A 36 -1.79 13.23 1.76
N HIS A 37 -1.30 14.47 1.91
CA HIS A 37 -2.13 15.60 2.34
C HIS A 37 -2.94 15.29 3.60
N GLY A 38 -2.29 14.61 4.55
CA GLY A 38 -2.91 14.27 5.83
C GLY A 38 -3.83 13.05 5.77
N ARG A 39 -3.94 12.38 4.63
CA ARG A 39 -4.79 11.20 4.49
C ARG A 39 -3.96 9.95 4.29
N PHE A 40 -4.28 8.92 5.05
CA PHE A 40 -3.59 7.63 4.96
C PHE A 40 -3.94 6.91 3.65
N PHE A 41 -2.95 6.24 3.09
CA PHE A 41 -3.19 5.35 1.95
C PHE A 41 -2.45 4.03 2.12
N ALA A 42 -2.93 3.00 1.43
CA ALA A 42 -2.34 1.67 1.43
C ALA A 42 -2.55 1.03 0.06
N PHE A 43 -1.46 0.58 -0.56
CA PHE A 43 -1.52 -0.01 -1.90
C PHE A 43 -0.83 -1.35 -1.94
N GLU A 44 -1.44 -2.29 -2.67
CA GLU A 44 -0.86 -3.57 -2.99
C GLU A 44 -0.28 -3.49 -4.40
N VAL A 45 0.99 -3.85 -4.55
CA VAL A 45 1.66 -3.83 -5.86
C VAL A 45 1.66 -5.23 -6.44
N LYS A 46 1.17 -5.36 -7.67
CA LYS A 46 1.11 -6.64 -8.37
C LYS A 46 2.11 -6.68 -9.51
N ARG A 47 2.75 -7.83 -9.66
CA ARG A 47 3.66 -8.07 -10.78
C ARG A 47 2.85 -8.41 -12.03
N PRO A 48 3.37 -8.09 -13.22
CA PRO A 48 2.73 -8.57 -14.46
C PRO A 48 2.54 -10.08 -14.43
N GLY A 49 1.33 -10.54 -14.78
CA GLY A 49 0.98 -11.95 -14.74
C GLY A 49 0.53 -12.46 -13.38
N SER A 50 0.71 -11.69 -12.34
CA SER A 50 0.28 -12.04 -10.98
C SER A 50 -0.83 -11.08 -10.58
N ASN A 51 -2.06 -11.45 -10.88
CA ASN A 51 -3.20 -10.54 -10.73
C ASN A 51 -4.14 -10.91 -9.58
N ARG A 52 -3.70 -11.82 -8.71
CA ARG A 52 -4.56 -12.31 -7.65
C ARG A 52 -4.25 -11.59 -6.33
N VAL A 53 -5.28 -11.01 -5.74
CA VAL A 53 -5.22 -10.44 -4.40
C VAL A 53 -5.82 -11.48 -3.45
N THR A 54 -5.08 -11.86 -2.41
CA THR A 54 -5.56 -12.88 -1.47
C THR A 54 -6.75 -12.37 -0.66
N ALA A 55 -7.55 -13.28 -0.12
CA ALA A 55 -8.67 -12.91 0.74
C ALA A 55 -8.19 -12.11 1.95
N LEU A 56 -7.03 -12.47 2.52
CA LEU A 56 -6.49 -11.76 3.67
C LEU A 56 -6.05 -10.34 3.29
N GLN A 57 -5.46 -10.16 2.12
CA GLN A 57 -5.09 -8.84 1.64
C GLN A 57 -6.33 -7.98 1.41
N GLN A 58 -7.37 -8.55 0.80
CA GLN A 58 -8.62 -7.82 0.60
C GLN A 58 -9.27 -7.41 1.92
N ALA A 59 -9.25 -8.29 2.91
CA ALA A 59 -9.80 -7.99 4.23
C ALA A 59 -9.03 -6.86 4.91
N THR A 60 -7.70 -6.87 4.79
CA THR A 60 -6.86 -5.82 5.37
C THR A 60 -7.11 -4.47 4.69
N LEU A 61 -7.17 -4.46 3.35
CA LEU A 61 -7.45 -3.23 2.61
C LEU A 61 -8.82 -2.67 2.97
N ALA A 62 -9.82 -3.54 3.16
CA ALA A 62 -11.15 -3.11 3.55
C ALA A 62 -11.14 -2.44 4.94
N LYS A 63 -10.31 -2.91 5.85
CA LYS A 63 -10.18 -2.28 7.17
C LYS A 63 -9.61 -0.87 7.05
N TRP A 64 -8.57 -0.68 6.23
CA TRP A 64 -8.00 0.65 6.01
C TRP A 64 -9.02 1.57 5.35
N GLN A 65 -9.77 1.07 4.38
CA GLN A 65 -10.79 1.85 3.70
C GLN A 65 -11.92 2.23 4.66
N GLY A 66 -12.34 1.31 5.51
CA GLY A 66 -13.34 1.58 6.54
C GLY A 66 -12.90 2.64 7.52
N ALA A 67 -11.60 2.76 7.74
CA ALA A 67 -11.02 3.81 8.59
C ALA A 67 -10.73 5.10 7.82
N LYS A 68 -11.32 5.26 6.62
CA LYS A 68 -11.21 6.45 5.77
C LYS A 68 -9.87 6.58 5.07
N GLY A 69 -9.09 5.50 4.99
CA GLY A 69 -7.88 5.47 4.18
C GLY A 69 -8.18 5.27 2.71
N ILE A 70 -7.24 5.65 1.85
CA ILE A 70 -7.30 5.40 0.42
C ILE A 70 -6.62 4.06 0.17
N THR A 71 -7.26 3.17 -0.57
CA THR A 71 -6.68 1.87 -0.88
C THR A 71 -6.67 1.61 -2.37
N GLY A 72 -5.77 0.71 -2.80
CA GLY A 72 -5.68 0.33 -4.20
C GLY A 72 -4.81 -0.90 -4.38
N VAL A 73 -4.86 -1.44 -5.57
CA VAL A 73 -4.08 -2.61 -5.96
C VAL A 73 -3.22 -2.30 -7.16
#